data_0a930107d4e85e30c8ad9de0d542ea26
#
_entry.id   0a930107d4e85e30c8ad9de0d542ea26
#
_cell.length_a   1.000
_cell.length_b   1.000
_cell.length_c   1.000
_cell.angle_alpha   90.00
_cell.angle_beta   90.00
_cell.angle_gamma   90.00
#
_symmetry.space_group_name_H-M   'P 1'
#
loop_
_entity.id
_entity.type
_entity.pdbx_description
1 polymer ?
#
loop_
_entity_poly.entity_id
_entity_poly.type
_entity_poly.pdbx_seq_one_letter_code
_entity_poly.pdbx_strand_id
1 'polypeptide(L)'
;MNSLVLASLSLPNLVSRLPGGVAQGIIWGIMALGVYITFRLLDVADLTVDGSFTTGGAVTVVLIVAGWPAWAALLVAVAAGLLAGFVTGLLHTKLGIPAILAGILTQFALYSINLFLQILFALKSAQSIYFSSDQYFRKMFC
;
A
#
# COMPACT_ATOMS: atom_id res chain seq x y z
N MET A 1 -17.27 20.01 -20.77
CA MET A 1 -16.69 18.79 -20.18
C MET A 1 -15.75 18.05 -21.14
N ASN A 2 -15.93 18.17 -22.47
CA ASN A 2 -15.13 17.45 -23.47
C ASN A 2 -13.73 18.07 -23.76
N SER A 3 -13.55 19.38 -23.60
CA SER A 3 -12.26 20.04 -23.89
C SER A 3 -11.15 19.71 -22.87
N LEU A 4 -11.51 19.50 -21.61
CA LEU A 4 -10.55 19.10 -20.56
C LEU A 4 -10.08 17.64 -20.75
N VAL A 5 -10.97 16.76 -21.19
CA VAL A 5 -10.65 15.37 -21.49
C VAL A 5 -9.75 15.29 -22.73
N LEU A 6 -10.03 16.08 -23.77
CA LEU A 6 -9.22 16.13 -24.98
C LEU A 6 -7.84 16.76 -24.74
N ALA A 7 -7.73 17.75 -23.85
CA ALA A 7 -6.44 18.32 -23.43
C ALA A 7 -5.56 17.34 -22.67
N SER A 8 -6.15 16.41 -21.91
CA SER A 8 -5.43 15.35 -21.22
C SER A 8 -4.94 14.22 -22.13
N LEU A 9 -5.56 14.06 -23.29
CA LEU A 9 -5.23 13.05 -24.31
C LEU A 9 -4.20 13.56 -25.37
N SER A 10 -3.59 14.74 -25.17
CA SER A 10 -2.55 15.21 -26.06
C SER A 10 -1.33 14.27 -26.01
N LEU A 11 -0.78 13.91 -27.18
CA LEU A 11 0.38 13.03 -27.32
C LEU A 11 1.55 13.36 -26.37
N PRO A 12 1.97 14.64 -26.20
CA PRO A 12 3.03 14.97 -25.25
C PRO A 12 2.69 14.66 -23.80
N ASN A 13 1.43 14.81 -23.40
CA ASN A 13 0.98 14.45 -22.05
C ASN A 13 0.96 12.92 -21.83
N LEU A 14 0.63 12.14 -22.85
CA LEU A 14 0.70 10.68 -22.81
C LEU A 14 2.14 10.21 -22.66
N VAL A 15 3.07 10.77 -23.44
CA VAL A 15 4.49 10.41 -23.37
C VAL A 15 5.11 10.77 -22.01
N SER A 16 4.74 11.89 -21.41
CA SER A 16 5.21 12.28 -20.08
C SER A 16 4.71 11.37 -18.96
N ARG A 17 3.58 10.68 -19.15
CA ARG A 17 2.99 9.72 -18.19
C ARG A 17 3.48 8.29 -18.36
N LEU A 18 4.11 7.97 -19.51
CA LEU A 18 4.63 6.62 -19.80
C LEU A 18 5.59 6.08 -18.73
N PRO A 19 6.59 6.84 -18.21
CA PRO A 19 7.50 6.32 -17.19
C PRO A 19 6.79 5.89 -15.91
N GLY A 20 5.77 6.66 -15.50
CA GLY A 20 4.93 6.29 -14.34
C GLY A 20 4.11 5.02 -14.59
N GLY A 21 3.54 4.87 -15.78
CA GLY A 21 2.81 3.67 -16.19
C GLY A 21 3.70 2.42 -16.24
N VAL A 22 4.92 2.55 -16.75
CA VAL A 22 5.89 1.44 -16.79
C VAL A 22 6.29 1.04 -15.37
N ALA A 23 6.60 2.00 -14.50
CA ALA A 23 6.94 1.72 -13.10
C ALA A 23 5.80 0.98 -12.38
N GLN A 24 4.57 1.43 -12.55
CA GLN A 24 3.38 0.77 -12.00
C GLN A 24 3.21 -0.64 -12.57
N GLY A 25 3.41 -0.81 -13.88
CA GLY A 25 3.33 -2.11 -14.55
C GLY A 25 4.36 -3.12 -14.02
N ILE A 26 5.58 -2.69 -13.71
CA ILE A 26 6.62 -3.53 -13.11
C ILE A 26 6.20 -3.99 -11.71
N ILE A 27 5.67 -3.10 -10.89
CA ILE A 27 5.20 -3.42 -9.54
C ILE A 27 4.10 -4.49 -9.59
N TRP A 28 3.08 -4.31 -10.45
CA TRP A 28 2.03 -5.29 -10.65
C TRP A 28 2.54 -6.60 -11.24
N GLY A 29 3.56 -6.55 -12.10
CA GLY A 29 4.23 -7.71 -12.66
C GLY A 29 4.92 -8.57 -11.59
N ILE A 30 5.62 -7.94 -10.65
CA ILE A 30 6.28 -8.64 -9.52
C ILE A 30 5.22 -9.29 -8.63
N MET A 31 4.12 -8.60 -8.35
CA MET A 31 3.01 -9.15 -7.57
C MET A 31 2.37 -10.35 -8.27
N ALA A 32 2.14 -10.26 -9.58
CA ALA A 32 1.60 -11.37 -10.38
C ALA A 32 2.53 -12.59 -10.39
N LEU A 33 3.84 -12.39 -10.44
CA LEU A 33 4.82 -13.48 -10.29
C LEU A 33 4.74 -14.14 -8.91
N GLY A 34 4.56 -13.36 -7.85
CA GLY A 34 4.35 -13.89 -6.50
C GLY A 34 3.13 -14.80 -6.43
N VAL A 35 2.00 -14.36 -6.95
CA VAL A 35 0.76 -15.16 -7.02
C VAL A 35 0.96 -16.43 -7.88
N TYR A 36 1.65 -16.32 -9.02
CA TYR A 36 1.93 -17.44 -9.89
C TYR A 36 2.79 -18.52 -9.19
N ILE A 37 3.84 -18.10 -8.48
CA ILE A 37 4.70 -19.03 -7.73
C ILE A 37 3.90 -19.73 -6.64
N THR A 38 3.08 -19.01 -5.89
CA THR A 38 2.23 -19.58 -4.84
C THR A 38 1.24 -20.59 -5.41
N PHE A 39 0.58 -20.23 -6.51
CA PHE A 39 -0.35 -21.13 -7.20
C PHE A 39 0.36 -22.40 -7.72
N ARG A 40 1.57 -22.25 -8.26
CA ARG A 40 2.34 -23.39 -8.81
C ARG A 40 2.84 -24.35 -7.72
N LEU A 41 3.14 -23.85 -6.52
CA LEU A 41 3.68 -24.66 -5.42
C LEU A 41 2.60 -25.24 -4.51
N LEU A 42 1.54 -24.48 -4.23
CA LEU A 42 0.48 -24.87 -3.27
C LEU A 42 -0.81 -25.32 -3.93
N ASP A 43 -0.91 -25.22 -5.26
CA ASP A 43 -2.13 -25.51 -6.05
C ASP A 43 -3.38 -24.72 -5.59
N VAL A 44 -3.15 -23.62 -4.88
CA VAL A 44 -4.19 -22.70 -4.36
C VAL A 44 -3.79 -21.27 -4.64
N ALA A 45 -4.72 -20.45 -5.16
CA ALA A 45 -4.50 -19.03 -5.35
C ALA A 45 -4.45 -18.33 -3.99
N ASP A 46 -3.29 -17.78 -3.63
CA ASP A 46 -3.15 -16.96 -2.42
C ASP A 46 -3.61 -15.54 -2.71
N LEU A 47 -4.80 -15.19 -2.23
CA LEU A 47 -5.39 -13.86 -2.36
C LEU A 47 -4.87 -12.87 -1.30
N THR A 48 -4.04 -13.32 -0.35
CA THR A 48 -3.46 -12.47 0.70
C THR A 48 -2.36 -11.55 0.15
N VAL A 49 -1.80 -11.87 -1.02
CA VAL A 49 -0.65 -11.15 -1.62
C VAL A 49 -0.96 -9.67 -1.81
N ASP A 50 -2.14 -9.33 -2.30
CA ASP A 50 -2.56 -7.93 -2.49
C ASP A 50 -2.66 -7.17 -1.16
N GLY A 51 -3.27 -7.77 -0.14
CA GLY A 51 -3.38 -7.19 1.20
C GLY A 51 -2.03 -7.02 1.88
N SER A 52 -1.13 -8.00 1.81
CA SER A 52 0.19 -7.95 2.42
C SER A 52 1.10 -6.93 1.72
N PHE A 53 1.00 -6.82 0.39
CA PHE A 53 1.74 -5.84 -0.40
C PHE A 53 1.34 -4.40 -0.04
N THR A 54 0.04 -4.12 -0.01
CA THR A 54 -0.48 -2.79 0.35
C THR A 54 -0.15 -2.42 1.80
N THR A 55 -0.19 -3.39 2.72
CA THR A 55 0.22 -3.18 4.13
C THR A 55 1.71 -2.87 4.24
N GLY A 56 2.56 -3.60 3.53
CA GLY A 56 4.00 -3.32 3.46
C GLY A 56 4.28 -1.91 2.95
N GLY A 57 3.60 -1.49 1.87
CA GLY A 57 3.69 -0.14 1.33
C GLY A 57 3.26 0.94 2.33
N ALA A 58 2.11 0.76 2.98
CA ALA A 58 1.61 1.70 3.98
C ALA A 58 2.55 1.84 5.18
N VAL A 59 3.07 0.74 5.72
CA VAL A 59 4.04 0.73 6.82
C VAL A 59 5.32 1.46 6.41
N THR A 60 5.84 1.19 5.20
CA THR A 60 7.04 1.86 4.68
C THR A 60 6.85 3.38 4.63
N VAL A 61 5.75 3.85 4.06
CA VAL A 61 5.47 5.30 3.94
C VAL A 61 5.35 5.95 5.31
N VAL A 62 4.62 5.35 6.24
CA VAL A 62 4.44 5.87 7.61
C VAL A 62 5.79 6.00 8.32
N LEU A 63 6.69 5.02 8.21
CA LEU A 63 8.00 5.05 8.85
C LEU A 63 8.94 6.07 8.22
N ILE A 64 8.96 6.20 6.90
CA ILE A 64 9.78 7.21 6.21
C ILE A 64 9.35 8.62 6.62
N VAL A 65 8.04 8.87 6.70
CA VAL A 65 7.53 10.19 7.15
C VAL A 65 7.78 10.42 8.65
N ALA A 66 7.87 9.37 9.45
CA ALA A 66 8.31 9.45 10.85
C ALA A 66 9.82 9.73 11.01
N GLY A 67 10.57 9.85 9.90
CA GLY A 67 12.01 10.16 9.91
C GLY A 67 12.92 8.93 10.00
N TRP A 68 12.40 7.73 9.82
CA TRP A 68 13.22 6.52 9.82
C TRP A 68 13.99 6.38 8.49
N PRO A 69 15.20 5.80 8.51
CA PRO A 69 15.93 5.54 7.28
C PRO A 69 15.20 4.51 6.42
N ALA A 70 15.23 4.70 5.10
CA ALA A 70 14.47 3.88 4.14
C ALA A 70 14.76 2.37 4.26
N TRP A 71 16.00 1.98 4.54
CA TRP A 71 16.38 0.57 4.71
C TRP A 71 15.72 -0.08 5.93
N ALA A 72 15.60 0.66 7.06
CA ALA A 72 14.93 0.17 8.26
C ALA A 72 13.40 0.07 8.04
N ALA A 73 12.80 1.06 7.36
CA ALA A 73 11.40 1.02 6.98
C ALA A 73 11.08 -0.20 6.08
N LEU A 74 11.98 -0.54 5.16
CA LEU A 74 11.83 -1.71 4.30
C LEU A 74 11.88 -3.03 5.10
N LEU A 75 12.79 -3.16 6.07
CA LEU A 75 12.88 -4.35 6.93
C LEU A 75 11.60 -4.54 7.75
N VAL A 76 11.04 -3.46 8.30
CA VAL A 76 9.78 -3.52 9.06
C VAL A 76 8.61 -3.89 8.13
N ALA A 77 8.58 -3.38 6.90
CA ALA A 77 7.56 -3.75 5.91
C ALA A 77 7.61 -5.24 5.55
N VAL A 78 8.82 -5.80 5.38
CA VAL A 78 9.01 -7.23 5.16
C VAL A 78 8.50 -8.03 6.35
N ALA A 79 8.82 -7.62 7.58
CA ALA A 79 8.32 -8.27 8.79
C ALA A 79 6.78 -8.21 8.87
N ALA A 80 6.16 -7.08 8.52
CA ALA A 80 4.71 -6.95 8.46
C ALA A 80 4.07 -7.90 7.44
N GLY A 81 4.67 -8.04 6.26
CA GLY A 81 4.23 -9.00 5.23
C GLY A 81 4.36 -10.46 5.69
N LEU A 82 5.46 -10.80 6.35
CA LEU A 82 5.66 -12.14 6.93
C LEU A 82 4.62 -12.46 8.01
N LEU A 83 4.28 -11.51 8.87
CA LEU A 83 3.24 -11.68 9.89
C LEU A 83 1.87 -11.90 9.24
N ALA A 84 1.54 -11.17 8.18
CA ALA A 84 0.30 -11.36 7.44
C ALA A 84 0.21 -12.79 6.85
N GLY A 85 1.27 -13.25 6.18
CA GLY A 85 1.36 -14.61 5.65
C GLY A 85 1.29 -15.68 6.75
N PHE A 86 1.94 -15.44 7.88
CA PHE A 86 1.89 -16.33 9.04
C PHE A 86 0.47 -16.48 9.59
N VAL A 87 -0.29 -15.40 9.72
CA VAL A 87 -1.69 -15.42 10.15
C VAL A 87 -2.54 -16.25 9.19
N THR A 88 -2.40 -16.03 7.88
CA THR A 88 -3.12 -16.82 6.86
C THR A 88 -2.79 -18.31 6.95
N GLY A 89 -1.50 -18.66 7.06
CA GLY A 89 -1.06 -20.02 7.23
C GLY A 89 -1.60 -20.67 8.50
N LEU A 90 -1.69 -19.93 9.59
CA LEU A 90 -2.22 -20.39 10.86
C LEU A 90 -3.74 -20.64 10.80
N LEU A 91 -4.48 -19.77 10.12
CA LEU A 91 -5.91 -19.97 9.86
C LEU A 91 -6.15 -21.25 9.06
N HIS A 92 -5.36 -21.48 8.02
CA HIS A 92 -5.48 -22.66 7.19
C HIS A 92 -5.13 -23.95 7.95
N THR A 93 -4.00 -23.97 8.66
CA THR A 93 -3.45 -25.20 9.27
C THR A 93 -4.09 -25.54 10.61
N LYS A 94 -4.37 -24.53 11.46
CA LYS A 94 -4.92 -24.76 12.81
C LYS A 94 -6.46 -24.81 12.85
N LEU A 95 -7.12 -23.96 12.07
CA LEU A 95 -8.59 -23.92 12.04
C LEU A 95 -9.20 -24.81 10.94
N GLY A 96 -8.38 -25.38 10.05
CA GLY A 96 -8.87 -26.23 8.95
C GLY A 96 -9.70 -25.48 7.91
N ILE A 97 -9.58 -24.14 7.86
CA ILE A 97 -10.31 -23.31 6.92
C ILE A 97 -9.71 -23.51 5.52
N PRO A 98 -10.52 -23.64 4.45
CA PRO A 98 -10.01 -23.67 3.09
C PRO A 98 -9.05 -22.49 2.81
N ALA A 99 -7.92 -22.76 2.15
CA ALA A 99 -6.86 -21.77 1.95
C ALA A 99 -7.35 -20.48 1.27
N ILE A 100 -8.25 -20.61 0.29
CA ILE A 100 -8.88 -19.46 -0.39
C ILE A 100 -9.67 -18.59 0.61
N LEU A 101 -10.44 -19.20 1.49
CA LEU A 101 -11.24 -18.48 2.48
C LEU A 101 -10.34 -17.81 3.55
N ALA A 102 -9.29 -18.51 3.99
CA ALA A 102 -8.30 -17.95 4.91
C ALA A 102 -7.61 -16.71 4.30
N GLY A 103 -7.22 -16.77 3.02
CA GLY A 103 -6.65 -15.65 2.28
C GLY A 103 -7.59 -14.45 2.20
N ILE A 104 -8.86 -14.66 1.85
CA ILE A 104 -9.88 -13.62 1.77
C ILE A 104 -10.09 -12.95 3.14
N LEU A 105 -10.22 -13.73 4.21
CA LEU A 105 -10.40 -13.18 5.57
C LEU A 105 -9.22 -12.32 6.00
N THR A 106 -7.99 -12.80 5.76
CA THR A 106 -6.77 -12.02 6.08
C THR A 106 -6.69 -10.77 5.23
N GLN A 107 -7.04 -10.83 3.94
CA GLN A 107 -7.04 -9.66 3.07
C GLN A 107 -8.01 -8.58 3.55
N PHE A 108 -9.23 -8.92 3.95
CA PHE A 108 -10.18 -7.95 4.50
C PHE A 108 -9.71 -7.34 5.83
N ALA A 109 -9.09 -8.16 6.69
CA ALA A 109 -8.50 -7.67 7.94
C ALA A 109 -7.36 -6.67 7.66
N LEU A 110 -6.45 -6.99 6.74
CA LEU A 110 -5.35 -6.12 6.33
C LEU A 110 -5.85 -4.84 5.66
N TYR A 111 -6.90 -4.93 4.84
CA TYR A 111 -7.53 -3.76 4.23
C TYR A 111 -8.07 -2.79 5.28
N SER A 112 -8.75 -3.30 6.30
CA SER A 112 -9.27 -2.50 7.42
C SER A 112 -8.15 -1.83 8.21
N ILE A 113 -7.05 -2.54 8.48
CA ILE A 113 -5.87 -1.99 9.16
C ILE A 113 -5.23 -0.90 8.30
N ASN A 114 -5.07 -1.13 7.00
CA ASN A 114 -4.51 -0.14 6.08
C ASN A 114 -5.34 1.12 6.01
N LEU A 115 -6.67 1.00 5.94
CA LEU A 115 -7.57 2.14 5.93
C LEU A 115 -7.43 2.97 7.21
N PHE A 116 -7.36 2.30 8.36
CA PHE A 116 -7.15 2.95 9.65
C PHE A 116 -5.81 3.70 9.72
N LEU A 117 -4.73 3.08 9.26
CA LEU A 117 -3.40 3.72 9.20
C LEU A 117 -3.39 4.95 8.28
N GLN A 118 -4.05 4.85 7.12
CA GLN A 118 -4.16 5.98 6.18
C GLN A 118 -4.95 7.14 6.77
N ILE A 119 -6.06 6.87 7.46
CA ILE A 119 -6.86 7.90 8.12
C ILE A 119 -6.06 8.58 9.23
N LEU A 120 -5.39 7.82 10.09
CA LEU A 120 -4.53 8.39 11.15
C LEU A 120 -3.42 9.26 10.57
N PHE A 121 -2.81 8.82 9.47
CA PHE A 121 -1.77 9.57 8.80
C PHE A 121 -2.31 10.86 8.16
N ALA A 122 -3.45 10.79 7.49
CA ALA A 122 -4.11 11.96 6.91
C ALA A 122 -4.49 13.00 7.97
N LEU A 123 -5.01 12.56 9.12
CA LEU A 123 -5.33 13.45 10.25
C LEU A 123 -4.08 14.12 10.82
N LYS A 124 -2.99 13.38 10.98
CA LYS A 124 -1.71 13.91 11.48
C LYS A 124 -1.11 14.93 10.52
N SER A 125 -1.14 14.69 9.22
CA SER A 125 -0.63 15.62 8.21
C SER A 125 -1.51 16.89 8.12
N ALA A 126 -2.84 16.76 8.20
CA ALA A 126 -3.75 17.88 8.26
C ALA A 126 -3.46 18.76 9.48
N GLN A 127 -3.28 18.18 10.66
CA GLN A 127 -2.95 18.88 11.89
C GLN A 127 -1.62 19.64 11.78
N SER A 128 -0.62 19.08 11.15
CA SER A 128 0.68 19.72 10.89
C SER A 128 0.53 20.96 9.98
N ILE A 129 -0.31 20.88 8.96
CA ILE A 129 -0.59 21.99 8.04
C ILE A 129 -1.30 23.14 8.79
N TYR A 130 -2.30 22.83 9.60
CA TYR A 130 -3.00 23.84 10.40
C TYR A 130 -2.05 24.56 11.37
N PHE A 131 -1.18 23.83 12.06
CA PHE A 131 -0.21 24.41 12.99
C PHE A 131 0.81 25.30 12.28
N SER A 132 1.29 24.89 11.11
CA SER A 132 2.20 25.69 10.28
C SER A 132 1.51 26.98 9.81
N SER A 133 0.27 26.89 9.36
CA SER A 133 -0.52 28.04 8.92
C SER A 133 -0.70 29.07 10.05
N ASP A 134 -1.02 28.64 11.27
CA ASP A 134 -1.16 29.53 12.43
C ASP A 134 0.15 30.24 12.79
N GLN A 135 1.29 29.59 12.65
CA GLN A 135 2.60 30.19 12.83
C GLN A 135 2.89 31.29 11.78
N TYR A 136 2.51 31.08 10.52
CA TYR A 136 2.67 32.08 9.47
C TYR A 136 1.78 33.29 9.73
N PHE A 137 0.53 33.09 10.15
CA PHE A 137 -0.39 34.19 10.52
C PHE A 137 0.15 35.00 11.70
N ARG A 138 0.65 34.36 12.75
CA ARG A 138 1.24 35.08 13.91
C ARG A 138 2.46 35.93 13.53
N LYS A 139 3.33 35.41 12.64
CA LYS A 139 4.51 36.14 12.15
C LYS A 139 4.16 37.33 11.26
N MET A 140 3.00 37.31 10.60
CA MET A 140 2.58 38.38 9.70
C MET A 140 1.85 39.51 10.43
N PHE A 141 1.30 39.24 11.61
CA PHE A 141 0.56 40.24 12.42
C PHE A 141 1.29 40.73 13.69
N CYS A 142 2.48 40.25 13.99
CA CYS A 142 3.42 40.82 14.96
C CYS A 142 4.57 41.52 14.26
#